data_4e9d80134d7e470cf00dd07a02153980
#
_entry.id   4e9d80134d7e470cf00dd07a02153980
#
_cell.length_a   1.000
_cell.length_b   1.000
_cell.length_c   1.000
_cell.angle_alpha   90.00
_cell.angle_beta   90.00
_cell.angle_gamma   90.00
#
_symmetry.space_group_name_H-M   'P 1'
#
loop_
_entity.id
_entity.type
_entity.pdbx_description
1 polymer ?
#
loop_
_entity_poly.entity_id
_entity_poly.type
_entity_poly.pdbx_seq_one_letter_code
_entity_poly.pdbx_strand_id
1 'polypeptide(L)'
;MRLILFDGYGTLFDRAMETLYETCQTVVDDLKLDMTREAFLNHWDGYFFPMIRAGEFMTFWNAHMIGLNRAFDDLDVTGDSEKYVSGLFEAFGRVPLYEDVKPALEALEGVKTGVVSNADHGHLTSALKTNGLVFEVVVSSESARCYKPNVYIFYDALKQFDCKAEDALYVGDSQEDDIVGARRAGLKIAWLNRDGAVRRDEIPEPDYEIENLAEFPK
;
A
#
# COMPACT_ATOMS: atom_id res chain seq x y z
N MET A 1 8.47 16.04 17.10
CA MET A 1 8.46 15.13 15.95
C MET A 1 9.06 15.88 14.78
N ARG A 2 10.01 15.30 14.05
CA ARG A 2 10.74 16.02 12.99
C ARG A 2 10.39 15.53 11.58
N LEU A 3 9.83 14.33 11.48
CA LEU A 3 9.50 13.67 10.23
C LEU A 3 8.22 12.86 10.39
N ILE A 4 7.34 12.91 9.39
CA ILE A 4 6.18 12.04 9.26
C ILE A 4 6.27 11.32 7.92
N LEU A 5 6.21 9.99 7.97
CA LEU A 5 6.17 9.13 6.80
C LEU A 5 4.77 8.51 6.70
N PHE A 6 4.19 8.54 5.51
CA PHE A 6 2.86 8.00 5.23
C PHE A 6 2.96 6.74 4.36
N ASP A 7 2.10 5.77 4.60
CA ASP A 7 1.77 4.82 3.57
C ASP A 7 0.97 5.51 2.45
N GLY A 8 0.83 4.84 1.30
CA GLY A 8 0.09 5.34 0.13
C GLY A 8 -1.34 4.83 0.08
N TYR A 9 -1.49 3.59 -0.37
CA TYR A 9 -2.80 2.97 -0.65
C TYR A 9 -3.47 2.46 0.63
N GLY A 10 -4.69 2.96 0.91
CA GLY A 10 -5.41 2.72 2.17
C GLY A 10 -5.18 3.84 3.20
N THR A 11 -4.10 4.62 3.05
CA THR A 11 -3.77 5.72 3.95
C THR A 11 -4.01 7.09 3.30
N LEU A 12 -3.32 7.39 2.21
CA LEU A 12 -3.51 8.61 1.43
C LEU A 12 -4.53 8.41 0.30
N PHE A 13 -4.44 7.28 -0.40
CA PHE A 13 -5.29 6.96 -1.55
C PHE A 13 -6.43 6.06 -1.14
N ASP A 14 -7.63 6.51 -1.47
CA ASP A 14 -8.90 5.79 -1.33
C ASP A 14 -9.13 4.82 -2.50
N ARG A 15 -10.09 3.90 -2.35
CA ARG A 15 -10.60 3.02 -3.39
C ARG A 15 -9.60 2.03 -4.02
N ALA A 16 -8.44 1.81 -3.43
CA ALA A 16 -7.48 0.83 -3.95
C ALA A 16 -8.07 -0.59 -3.95
N MET A 17 -8.74 -0.99 -2.86
CA MET A 17 -9.42 -2.28 -2.78
C MET A 17 -10.62 -2.37 -3.74
N GLU A 18 -11.40 -1.31 -3.89
CA GLU A 18 -12.49 -1.29 -4.86
C GLU A 18 -11.98 -1.43 -6.29
N THR A 19 -10.85 -0.81 -6.62
CA THR A 19 -10.18 -0.97 -7.92
C THR A 19 -9.78 -2.42 -8.20
N LEU A 20 -9.27 -3.13 -7.18
CA LEU A 20 -9.01 -4.56 -7.27
C LEU A 20 -10.28 -5.38 -7.50
N TYR A 21 -11.35 -5.10 -6.73
CA TYR A 21 -12.63 -5.76 -6.90
C TYR A 21 -13.26 -5.50 -8.27
N GLU A 22 -13.19 -4.28 -8.79
CA GLU A 22 -13.67 -3.94 -10.14
C GLU A 22 -12.88 -4.70 -11.23
N THR A 23 -11.57 -4.84 -11.05
CA THR A 23 -10.74 -5.66 -11.96
C THR A 23 -11.12 -7.13 -11.89
N CYS A 24 -11.27 -7.69 -10.67
CA CYS A 24 -11.71 -9.07 -10.48
C CYS A 24 -13.11 -9.32 -11.08
N GLN A 25 -14.04 -8.38 -10.91
CA GLN A 25 -15.36 -8.47 -11.52
C GLN A 25 -15.27 -8.51 -13.05
N THR A 26 -14.40 -7.66 -13.63
CA THR A 26 -14.17 -7.66 -15.09
C THR A 26 -13.64 -9.03 -15.57
N VAL A 27 -12.70 -9.62 -14.84
CA VAL A 27 -12.18 -10.98 -15.16
C VAL A 27 -13.29 -12.03 -15.08
N VAL A 28 -14.05 -12.02 -13.99
CA VAL A 28 -15.17 -12.97 -13.76
C VAL A 28 -16.20 -12.89 -14.88
N ASP A 29 -16.59 -11.68 -15.28
CA ASP A 29 -17.59 -11.45 -16.32
C ASP A 29 -17.06 -11.83 -17.73
N ASP A 30 -15.85 -11.39 -18.08
CA ASP A 30 -15.22 -11.65 -19.38
C ASP A 30 -15.01 -13.14 -19.62
N LEU A 31 -14.55 -13.86 -18.58
CA LEU A 31 -14.26 -15.31 -18.66
C LEU A 31 -15.45 -16.18 -18.23
N LYS A 32 -16.58 -15.56 -17.83
CA LYS A 32 -17.82 -16.24 -17.39
C LYS A 32 -17.58 -17.27 -16.28
N LEU A 33 -16.78 -16.88 -15.28
CA LEU A 33 -16.46 -17.72 -14.14
C LEU A 33 -17.67 -17.86 -13.22
N ASP A 34 -17.93 -19.07 -12.72
CA ASP A 34 -18.99 -19.33 -11.73
C ASP A 34 -18.46 -19.08 -10.31
N MET A 35 -18.09 -17.81 -10.04
CA MET A 35 -17.60 -17.38 -8.73
C MET A 35 -17.80 -15.87 -8.54
N THR A 36 -17.74 -15.39 -7.27
CA THR A 36 -17.79 -13.97 -6.98
C THR A 36 -16.42 -13.32 -7.18
N ARG A 37 -16.41 -12.00 -7.36
CA ARG A 37 -15.17 -11.21 -7.46
C ARG A 37 -14.27 -11.35 -6.21
N GLU A 38 -14.87 -11.48 -5.01
CA GLU A 38 -14.16 -11.69 -3.76
C GLU A 38 -13.48 -13.08 -3.71
N ALA A 39 -14.18 -14.11 -4.18
CA ALA A 39 -13.62 -15.46 -4.29
C ALA A 39 -12.48 -15.51 -5.31
N PHE A 40 -12.63 -14.82 -6.44
CA PHE A 40 -11.57 -14.70 -7.44
C PHE A 40 -10.35 -13.93 -6.90
N LEU A 41 -10.56 -12.80 -6.20
CA LEU A 41 -9.46 -12.06 -5.58
C LEU A 41 -8.71 -12.92 -4.56
N ASN A 42 -9.42 -13.62 -3.67
CA ASN A 42 -8.79 -14.53 -2.71
C ASN A 42 -7.97 -15.63 -3.41
N HIS A 43 -8.44 -16.13 -4.55
CA HIS A 43 -7.72 -17.12 -5.34
C HIS A 43 -6.43 -16.52 -5.95
N TRP A 44 -6.52 -15.34 -6.55
CA TRP A 44 -5.37 -14.59 -7.09
C TRP A 44 -4.36 -14.22 -6.00
N ASP A 45 -4.83 -13.70 -4.86
CA ASP A 45 -4.01 -13.35 -3.70
C ASP A 45 -3.28 -14.56 -3.09
N GLY A 46 -3.85 -15.75 -3.20
CA GLY A 46 -3.21 -17.00 -2.81
C GLY A 46 -1.88 -17.25 -3.53
N TYR A 47 -1.70 -16.71 -4.73
CA TYR A 47 -0.44 -16.73 -5.47
C TYR A 47 0.38 -15.46 -5.27
N PHE A 48 -0.26 -14.30 -5.19
CA PHE A 48 0.39 -13.00 -5.11
C PHE A 48 1.17 -12.82 -3.79
N PHE A 49 0.52 -12.97 -2.64
CA PHE A 49 1.14 -12.70 -1.35
C PHE A 49 2.36 -13.57 -1.02
N PRO A 50 2.37 -14.89 -1.30
CA PRO A 50 3.57 -15.70 -1.08
C PRO A 50 4.77 -15.21 -1.89
N MET A 51 4.57 -14.70 -3.11
CA MET A 51 5.66 -14.20 -3.94
C MET A 51 6.30 -12.93 -3.40
N ILE A 52 5.49 -11.98 -2.90
CA ILE A 52 6.03 -10.72 -2.38
C ILE A 52 6.58 -10.82 -0.95
N ARG A 53 6.20 -11.89 -0.21
CA ARG A 53 6.60 -12.09 1.19
C ARG A 53 7.76 -13.05 1.39
N ALA A 54 8.03 -13.93 0.44
CA ALA A 54 8.99 -15.02 0.61
C ALA A 54 9.87 -15.24 -0.61
N GLY A 55 10.88 -14.41 -0.85
CA GLY A 55 11.75 -14.68 -1.97
C GLY A 55 12.63 -13.51 -2.40
N GLU A 56 13.25 -13.66 -3.57
CA GLU A 56 13.90 -12.54 -4.24
C GLU A 56 12.87 -11.48 -4.62
N PHE A 57 13.26 -10.22 -4.50
CA PHE A 57 12.38 -9.11 -4.85
C PHE A 57 11.93 -9.20 -6.32
N MET A 58 10.64 -9.05 -6.55
CA MET A 58 10.04 -8.78 -7.86
C MET A 58 9.17 -7.52 -7.78
N THR A 59 8.86 -6.90 -8.92
CA THR A 59 7.94 -5.76 -8.95
C THR A 59 6.51 -6.18 -8.64
N PHE A 60 5.71 -5.24 -8.16
CA PHE A 60 4.28 -5.45 -7.89
C PHE A 60 3.55 -5.90 -9.16
N TRP A 61 3.87 -5.27 -10.29
CA TRP A 61 3.41 -5.68 -11.62
C TRP A 61 3.69 -7.16 -11.91
N ASN A 62 4.95 -7.59 -11.78
CA ASN A 62 5.32 -8.98 -12.09
C ASN A 62 4.63 -9.98 -11.15
N ALA A 63 4.49 -9.64 -9.87
CA ALA A 63 3.78 -10.50 -8.91
C ALA A 63 2.30 -10.65 -9.30
N HIS A 64 1.62 -9.57 -9.69
CA HIS A 64 0.26 -9.62 -10.18
C HIS A 64 0.12 -10.42 -11.47
N MET A 65 1.03 -10.20 -12.44
CA MET A 65 1.04 -10.96 -13.71
C MET A 65 1.20 -12.46 -13.50
N ILE A 66 2.19 -12.85 -12.69
CA ILE A 66 2.45 -14.28 -12.43
C ILE A 66 1.30 -14.89 -11.62
N GLY A 67 0.80 -14.17 -10.61
CA GLY A 67 -0.31 -14.64 -9.78
C GLY A 67 -1.59 -14.84 -10.60
N LEU A 68 -1.91 -13.89 -11.47
CA LEU A 68 -3.10 -13.97 -12.33
C LEU A 68 -3.00 -15.11 -13.34
N ASN A 69 -1.84 -15.30 -13.97
CA ASN A 69 -1.63 -16.43 -14.88
C ASN A 69 -1.82 -17.77 -14.15
N ARG A 70 -1.28 -17.91 -12.94
CA ARG A 70 -1.47 -19.14 -12.13
C ARG A 70 -2.93 -19.35 -11.75
N ALA A 71 -3.65 -18.27 -11.42
CA ALA A 71 -5.08 -18.35 -11.13
C ALA A 71 -5.87 -18.83 -12.37
N PHE A 72 -5.51 -18.38 -13.57
CA PHE A 72 -6.12 -18.84 -14.82
C PHE A 72 -5.80 -20.30 -15.11
N ASP A 73 -4.54 -20.71 -14.92
CA ASP A 73 -4.12 -22.12 -15.10
C ASP A 73 -4.93 -23.06 -14.18
N ASP A 74 -5.07 -22.69 -12.88
CA ASP A 74 -5.81 -23.49 -11.90
C ASP A 74 -7.32 -23.60 -12.21
N LEU A 75 -7.89 -22.54 -12.79
CA LEU A 75 -9.30 -22.51 -13.18
C LEU A 75 -9.55 -23.11 -14.57
N ASP A 76 -8.50 -23.61 -15.23
CA ASP A 76 -8.56 -24.13 -16.61
C ASP A 76 -9.19 -23.13 -17.60
N VAL A 77 -8.85 -21.84 -17.48
CA VAL A 77 -9.34 -20.78 -18.35
C VAL A 77 -8.20 -20.07 -19.06
N THR A 78 -8.51 -19.51 -20.23
CA THR A 78 -7.55 -18.67 -20.99
C THR A 78 -8.00 -17.22 -20.94
N GLY A 79 -7.17 -16.36 -20.38
CA GLY A 79 -7.40 -14.92 -20.27
C GLY A 79 -6.17 -14.11 -20.66
N ASP A 80 -6.39 -12.84 -20.97
CA ASP A 80 -5.33 -11.87 -21.27
C ASP A 80 -4.91 -11.17 -19.97
N SER A 81 -3.97 -11.78 -19.23
CA SER A 81 -3.49 -11.25 -17.96
C SER A 81 -2.87 -9.85 -18.11
N GLU A 82 -2.20 -9.56 -19.23
CA GLU A 82 -1.60 -8.25 -19.49
C GLU A 82 -2.68 -7.18 -19.60
N LYS A 83 -3.79 -7.44 -20.27
CA LYS A 83 -4.96 -6.54 -20.34
C LYS A 83 -5.46 -6.16 -18.94
N TYR A 84 -5.69 -7.16 -18.09
CA TYR A 84 -6.28 -6.92 -16.75
C TYR A 84 -5.32 -6.24 -15.81
N VAL A 85 -4.05 -6.67 -15.77
CA VAL A 85 -3.03 -6.06 -14.91
C VAL A 85 -2.68 -4.65 -15.39
N SER A 86 -2.61 -4.41 -16.70
CA SER A 86 -2.41 -3.06 -17.24
C SER A 86 -3.53 -2.11 -16.83
N GLY A 87 -4.79 -2.56 -16.94
CA GLY A 87 -5.95 -1.78 -16.51
C GLY A 87 -5.93 -1.47 -15.02
N LEU A 88 -5.59 -2.46 -14.18
CA LEU A 88 -5.45 -2.30 -12.73
C LEU A 88 -4.39 -1.24 -12.38
N PHE A 89 -3.20 -1.32 -12.98
CA PHE A 89 -2.11 -0.40 -12.67
C PHE A 89 -2.36 1.02 -13.21
N GLU A 90 -3.03 1.14 -14.34
CA GLU A 90 -3.51 2.44 -14.82
C GLU A 90 -4.52 3.06 -13.84
N ALA A 91 -5.44 2.27 -13.31
CA ALA A 91 -6.41 2.71 -12.31
C ALA A 91 -5.72 3.07 -10.97
N PHE A 92 -4.77 2.28 -10.48
CA PHE A 92 -3.97 2.62 -9.30
C PHE A 92 -3.24 3.97 -9.43
N GLY A 93 -2.76 4.30 -10.63
CA GLY A 93 -2.14 5.61 -10.91
C GLY A 93 -3.12 6.80 -10.86
N ARG A 94 -4.43 6.56 -10.70
CA ARG A 94 -5.50 7.58 -10.75
C ARG A 94 -6.47 7.55 -9.57
N VAL A 95 -6.23 6.69 -8.59
CA VAL A 95 -7.09 6.60 -7.38
C VAL A 95 -7.20 7.95 -6.69
N PRO A 96 -8.38 8.33 -6.17
CA PRO A 96 -8.56 9.58 -5.44
C PRO A 96 -7.89 9.55 -4.07
N LEU A 97 -7.78 10.70 -3.44
CA LEU A 97 -7.41 10.81 -2.03
C LEU A 97 -8.64 10.58 -1.14
N TYR A 98 -8.39 10.15 0.10
CA TYR A 98 -9.34 10.38 1.17
C TYR A 98 -9.54 11.87 1.40
N GLU A 99 -10.75 12.26 1.82
CA GLU A 99 -11.13 13.68 2.00
C GLU A 99 -10.29 14.41 3.06
N ASP A 100 -9.80 13.69 4.06
CA ASP A 100 -9.02 14.20 5.18
C ASP A 100 -7.53 14.43 4.87
N VAL A 101 -7.03 13.94 3.73
CA VAL A 101 -5.58 13.97 3.38
C VAL A 101 -5.08 15.39 3.18
N LYS A 102 -5.73 16.17 2.31
CA LYS A 102 -5.26 17.54 2.01
C LYS A 102 -5.31 18.44 3.24
N PRO A 103 -6.41 18.49 4.01
CA PRO A 103 -6.45 19.27 5.26
C PRO A 103 -5.38 18.85 6.28
N ALA A 104 -5.11 17.53 6.40
CA ALA A 104 -4.10 17.02 7.31
C ALA A 104 -2.68 17.45 6.89
N LEU A 105 -2.35 17.34 5.59
CA LEU A 105 -1.05 17.76 5.07
C LEU A 105 -0.84 19.28 5.20
N GLU A 106 -1.89 20.09 4.98
CA GLU A 106 -1.86 21.55 5.20
C GLU A 106 -1.57 21.90 6.67
N ALA A 107 -2.18 21.16 7.61
CA ALA A 107 -1.95 21.33 9.04
C ALA A 107 -0.51 20.95 9.47
N LEU A 108 0.22 20.21 8.65
CA LEU A 108 1.61 19.80 8.87
C LEU A 108 2.62 20.74 8.19
N GLU A 109 2.21 21.95 7.79
CA GLU A 109 3.13 22.92 7.18
C GLU A 109 4.37 23.13 8.04
N GLY A 110 5.56 23.01 7.44
CA GLY A 110 6.85 23.12 8.12
C GLY A 110 7.37 21.82 8.75
N VAL A 111 6.59 20.73 8.73
CA VAL A 111 7.05 19.39 9.12
C VAL A 111 7.52 18.65 7.87
N LYS A 112 8.67 17.97 7.93
CA LYS A 112 9.13 17.11 6.84
C LYS A 112 8.18 15.95 6.66
N THR A 113 7.79 15.68 5.42
CA THR A 113 6.86 14.57 5.09
C THR A 113 7.39 13.74 3.93
N GLY A 114 7.13 12.43 3.97
CA GLY A 114 7.50 11.50 2.91
C GLY A 114 6.49 10.36 2.78
N VAL A 115 6.63 9.56 1.72
CA VAL A 115 5.81 8.39 1.45
C VAL A 115 6.67 7.13 1.43
N VAL A 116 6.19 6.05 2.07
CA VAL A 116 6.78 4.71 2.02
C VAL A 116 5.69 3.70 1.76
N SER A 117 5.62 3.13 0.56
CA SER A 117 4.49 2.29 0.14
C SER A 117 4.92 1.02 -0.58
N ASN A 118 4.15 -0.05 -0.37
CA ASN A 118 4.25 -1.29 -1.15
C ASN A 118 3.61 -1.07 -2.53
N ALA A 119 4.42 -0.65 -3.49
CA ALA A 119 3.98 -0.28 -4.83
C ALA A 119 5.16 -0.27 -5.81
N ASP A 120 4.88 -0.34 -7.10
CA ASP A 120 5.87 0.04 -8.11
C ASP A 120 5.94 1.56 -8.22
N HIS A 121 7.12 2.09 -8.40
CA HIS A 121 7.40 3.52 -8.30
C HIS A 121 6.62 4.36 -9.31
N GLY A 122 6.43 3.82 -10.50
CA GLY A 122 5.76 4.53 -11.58
C GLY A 122 4.29 4.87 -11.27
N HIS A 123 3.49 3.89 -10.82
CA HIS A 123 2.08 4.16 -10.52
C HIS A 123 1.89 4.93 -9.20
N LEU A 124 2.75 4.70 -8.19
CA LEU A 124 2.72 5.49 -6.97
C LEU A 124 2.95 6.98 -7.25
N THR A 125 4.00 7.30 -8.02
CA THR A 125 4.30 8.69 -8.39
C THR A 125 3.24 9.29 -9.31
N SER A 126 2.62 8.47 -10.18
CA SER A 126 1.47 8.88 -10.99
C SER A 126 0.27 9.27 -10.12
N ALA A 127 -0.07 8.44 -9.13
CA ALA A 127 -1.17 8.72 -8.19
C ALA A 127 -0.91 10.01 -7.38
N LEU A 128 0.30 10.20 -6.86
CA LEU A 128 0.69 11.43 -6.17
C LEU A 128 0.52 12.65 -7.07
N LYS A 129 1.06 12.59 -8.29
CA LYS A 129 0.98 13.68 -9.28
C LYS A 129 -0.45 14.00 -9.69
N THR A 130 -1.26 12.98 -9.96
CA THR A 130 -2.68 13.14 -10.36
C THR A 130 -3.47 13.87 -9.27
N ASN A 131 -3.14 13.64 -8.01
CA ASN A 131 -3.80 14.28 -6.87
C ASN A 131 -3.17 15.61 -6.43
N GLY A 132 -2.10 16.04 -7.11
CA GLY A 132 -1.38 17.28 -6.80
C GLY A 132 -0.58 17.22 -5.49
N LEU A 133 -0.18 16.02 -5.05
CA LEU A 133 0.65 15.83 -3.87
C LEU A 133 2.15 15.86 -4.24
N VAL A 134 2.91 16.56 -3.42
CA VAL A 134 4.37 16.64 -3.52
C VAL A 134 4.98 16.30 -2.17
N PHE A 135 5.81 15.26 -2.13
CA PHE A 135 6.58 14.87 -0.96
C PHE A 135 8.07 15.02 -1.24
N GLU A 136 8.85 15.35 -0.20
CA GLU A 136 10.30 15.51 -0.31
C GLU A 136 10.99 14.17 -0.66
N VAL A 137 10.47 13.06 -0.09
CA VAL A 137 10.96 11.70 -0.33
C VAL A 137 9.79 10.76 -0.62
N VAL A 138 9.92 9.96 -1.66
CA VAL A 138 8.98 8.89 -2.01
C VAL A 138 9.77 7.59 -2.18
N VAL A 139 9.54 6.66 -1.25
CA VAL A 139 10.13 5.31 -1.28
C VAL A 139 9.03 4.30 -1.61
N SER A 140 9.24 3.54 -2.66
CA SER A 140 8.37 2.41 -3.03
C SER A 140 9.08 1.09 -2.76
N SER A 141 8.33 -0.01 -2.65
CA SER A 141 8.92 -1.35 -2.58
C SER A 141 9.85 -1.63 -3.76
N GLU A 142 9.53 -1.10 -4.95
CA GLU A 142 10.38 -1.21 -6.13
C GLU A 142 11.71 -0.47 -5.95
N SER A 143 11.70 0.79 -5.49
CA SER A 143 12.93 1.57 -5.30
C SER A 143 13.81 1.00 -4.18
N ALA A 144 13.19 0.53 -3.09
CA ALA A 144 13.88 -0.08 -1.95
C ALA A 144 14.29 -1.55 -2.18
N ARG A 145 13.77 -2.20 -3.23
CA ARG A 145 13.98 -3.62 -3.54
C ARG A 145 13.54 -4.56 -2.39
N CYS A 146 12.53 -4.15 -1.64
CA CYS A 146 11.89 -4.94 -0.59
C CYS A 146 10.51 -4.40 -0.26
N TYR A 147 9.63 -5.28 0.22
CA TYR A 147 8.28 -4.95 0.66
C TYR A 147 8.24 -4.72 2.18
N LYS A 148 7.36 -3.82 2.65
CA LYS A 148 6.94 -3.83 4.06
C LYS A 148 6.39 -5.24 4.40
N PRO A 149 6.62 -5.79 5.59
CA PRO A 149 7.20 -5.17 6.79
C PRO A 149 8.73 -5.24 6.91
N ASN A 150 9.49 -5.41 5.80
CA ASN A 150 10.94 -5.39 5.85
C ASN A 150 11.44 -4.00 6.27
N VAL A 151 12.29 -3.97 7.29
CA VAL A 151 12.79 -2.71 7.88
C VAL A 151 13.60 -1.84 6.93
N TYR A 152 14.20 -2.42 5.91
CA TYR A 152 15.07 -1.68 4.99
C TYR A 152 14.32 -0.62 4.18
N ILE A 153 13.04 -0.83 3.87
CA ILE A 153 12.24 0.19 3.16
C ILE A 153 12.05 1.46 4.01
N PHE A 154 11.90 1.31 5.34
CA PHE A 154 11.81 2.44 6.28
C PHE A 154 13.16 3.11 6.47
N TYR A 155 14.25 2.32 6.58
CA TYR A 155 15.61 2.86 6.71
C TYR A 155 16.04 3.63 5.48
N ASP A 156 15.60 3.24 4.28
CA ASP A 156 15.87 4.00 3.06
C ASP A 156 15.25 5.42 3.13
N ALA A 157 13.99 5.53 3.57
CA ALA A 157 13.35 6.82 3.76
C ALA A 157 14.05 7.65 4.85
N LEU A 158 14.34 7.06 6.02
CA LEU A 158 15.03 7.73 7.12
C LEU A 158 16.40 8.26 6.70
N LYS A 159 17.14 7.48 5.93
CA LYS A 159 18.46 7.86 5.40
C LYS A 159 18.37 9.06 4.46
N GLN A 160 17.37 9.11 3.59
CA GLN A 160 17.18 10.22 2.65
C GLN A 160 16.84 11.54 3.38
N PHE A 161 16.19 11.46 4.57
CA PHE A 161 15.89 12.61 5.42
C PHE A 161 17.02 12.96 6.43
N ASP A 162 18.07 12.14 6.51
CA ASP A 162 19.06 12.22 7.60
C ASP A 162 18.39 12.29 8.99
N CYS A 163 17.42 11.37 9.21
CA CYS A 163 16.57 11.35 10.39
C CYS A 163 16.71 10.01 11.13
N LYS A 164 16.72 10.08 12.48
CA LYS A 164 16.69 8.88 13.30
C LYS A 164 15.27 8.34 13.40
N ALA A 165 15.11 7.03 13.55
CA ALA A 165 13.82 6.37 13.69
C ALA A 165 13.01 6.91 14.89
N GLU A 166 13.66 7.17 16.01
CA GLU A 166 13.03 7.72 17.25
C GLU A 166 12.41 9.12 17.09
N ASP A 167 12.88 9.90 16.08
CA ASP A 167 12.41 11.25 15.76
C ASP A 167 11.30 11.24 14.69
N ALA A 168 10.96 10.09 14.14
CA ALA A 168 9.99 9.93 13.06
C ALA A 168 8.71 9.22 13.52
N LEU A 169 7.59 9.63 12.93
CA LEU A 169 6.31 8.93 13.00
C LEU A 169 5.98 8.33 11.65
N TYR A 170 5.58 7.09 11.64
CA TYR A 170 4.97 6.46 10.48
C TYR A 170 3.45 6.41 10.64
N VAL A 171 2.71 6.58 9.56
CA VAL A 171 1.25 6.54 9.52
C VAL A 171 0.83 5.57 8.44
N GLY A 172 0.08 4.55 8.79
CA GLY A 172 -0.38 3.52 7.86
C GLY A 172 -1.57 2.75 8.39
N ASP A 173 -2.27 2.05 7.48
CA ASP A 173 -3.51 1.32 7.78
C ASP A 173 -3.29 -0.18 8.00
N SER A 174 -2.23 -0.75 7.44
CA SER A 174 -1.97 -2.18 7.51
C SER A 174 -1.38 -2.62 8.85
N GLN A 175 -2.06 -3.55 9.53
CA GLN A 175 -1.53 -4.11 10.77
C GLN A 175 -0.20 -4.84 10.56
N GLU A 176 -0.07 -5.62 9.47
CA GLU A 176 1.11 -6.44 9.21
C GLU A 176 2.24 -5.64 8.57
N ASP A 177 1.94 -4.85 7.56
CA ASP A 177 2.96 -4.15 6.79
C ASP A 177 3.45 -2.89 7.52
N ASP A 178 2.53 -2.12 8.12
CA ASP A 178 2.83 -0.82 8.71
C ASP A 178 3.15 -0.91 10.21
N ILE A 179 2.25 -1.49 11.02
CA ILE A 179 2.50 -1.54 12.47
C ILE A 179 3.74 -2.40 12.75
N VAL A 180 3.78 -3.63 12.22
CA VAL A 180 4.92 -4.53 12.46
C VAL A 180 6.20 -3.96 11.85
N GLY A 181 6.12 -3.43 10.63
CA GLY A 181 7.28 -2.89 9.92
C GLY A 181 7.89 -1.68 10.61
N ALA A 182 7.07 -0.67 10.93
CA ALA A 182 7.52 0.55 11.61
C ALA A 182 8.08 0.26 13.01
N ARG A 183 7.41 -0.60 13.78
CA ARG A 183 7.90 -1.02 15.10
C ARG A 183 9.26 -1.71 15.03
N ARG A 184 9.44 -2.63 14.09
CA ARG A 184 10.73 -3.32 13.88
C ARG A 184 11.83 -2.37 13.43
N ALA A 185 11.49 -1.33 12.69
CA ALA A 185 12.41 -0.30 12.26
C ALA A 185 12.70 0.76 13.35
N GLY A 186 12.01 0.71 14.49
CA GLY A 186 12.19 1.62 15.62
C GLY A 186 11.49 2.98 15.48
N LEU A 187 10.54 3.11 14.52
CA LEU A 187 9.70 4.29 14.38
C LEU A 187 8.53 4.25 15.39
N LYS A 188 8.00 5.42 15.70
CA LYS A 188 6.64 5.52 16.24
C LYS A 188 5.65 5.23 15.13
N ILE A 189 4.48 4.68 15.50
CA ILE A 189 3.43 4.32 14.56
C ILE A 189 2.08 4.88 15.00
N ALA A 190 1.40 5.60 14.11
CA ALA A 190 -0.02 5.88 14.18
C ALA A 190 -0.74 4.91 13.23
N TRP A 191 -1.49 3.98 13.79
CA TRP A 191 -2.34 3.09 13.00
C TRP A 191 -3.61 3.84 12.59
N LEU A 192 -3.78 4.02 11.28
CA LEU A 192 -4.96 4.62 10.70
C LEU A 192 -6.04 3.55 10.49
N ASN A 193 -6.91 3.42 11.46
CA ASN A 193 -7.96 2.39 11.52
C ASN A 193 -9.31 2.96 11.07
N ARG A 194 -9.45 3.26 9.77
CA ARG A 194 -10.64 3.88 9.19
C ARG A 194 -11.90 3.03 9.33
N ASP A 195 -11.73 1.71 9.32
CA ASP A 195 -12.83 0.75 9.30
C ASP A 195 -13.20 0.19 10.67
N GLY A 196 -12.53 0.62 11.74
CA GLY A 196 -12.75 0.13 13.09
C GLY A 196 -12.36 -1.35 13.25
N ALA A 197 -11.34 -1.81 12.52
CA ALA A 197 -10.88 -3.19 12.58
C ALA A 197 -10.30 -3.52 13.97
N VAL A 198 -10.54 -4.75 14.43
CA VAL A 198 -9.93 -5.22 15.67
C VAL A 198 -8.46 -5.56 15.41
N ARG A 199 -7.56 -5.01 16.24
CA ARG A 199 -6.16 -5.37 16.19
C ARG A 199 -6.00 -6.85 16.57
N ARG A 200 -5.26 -7.60 15.76
CA ARG A 200 -4.95 -9.01 16.03
C ARG A 200 -3.95 -9.12 17.18
N ASP A 201 -4.09 -10.14 18.00
CA ASP A 201 -3.30 -10.31 19.25
C ASP A 201 -1.78 -10.41 19.00
N GLU A 202 -1.37 -10.96 17.84
CA GLU A 202 0.04 -11.10 17.45
C GLU A 202 0.68 -9.79 16.93
N ILE A 203 -0.12 -8.75 16.67
CA ILE A 203 0.35 -7.45 16.20
C ILE A 203 0.73 -6.57 17.40
N PRO A 204 1.91 -5.95 17.40
CA PRO A 204 2.30 -5.05 18.49
C PRO A 204 1.36 -3.85 18.61
N GLU A 205 1.23 -3.29 19.81
CA GLU A 205 0.43 -2.08 20.00
C GLU A 205 1.03 -0.91 19.24
N PRO A 206 0.22 -0.13 18.48
CA PRO A 206 0.66 1.13 17.90
C PRO A 206 0.84 2.19 19.02
N ASP A 207 1.62 3.26 18.74
CA ASP A 207 1.71 4.39 19.69
C ASP A 207 0.43 5.22 19.71
N TYR A 208 -0.26 5.27 18.56
CA TYR A 208 -1.53 5.95 18.38
C TYR A 208 -2.43 5.10 17.48
N GLU A 209 -3.73 5.09 17.78
CA GLU A 209 -4.78 4.61 16.90
C GLU A 209 -5.66 5.80 16.56
N ILE A 210 -5.89 6.04 15.28
CA ILE A 210 -6.67 7.16 14.75
C ILE A 210 -7.64 6.65 13.68
N GLU A 211 -8.83 7.23 13.60
CA GLU A 211 -9.83 6.86 12.59
C GLU A 211 -9.68 7.68 11.29
N ASN A 212 -9.08 8.87 11.40
CA ASN A 212 -8.83 9.75 10.26
C ASN A 212 -7.58 10.63 10.52
N LEU A 213 -7.04 11.22 9.46
CA LEU A 213 -5.83 12.03 9.55
C LEU A 213 -6.03 13.38 10.27
N ALA A 214 -7.26 13.84 10.48
CA ALA A 214 -7.51 15.07 11.24
C ALA A 214 -7.25 14.90 12.76
N GLU A 215 -7.14 13.65 13.25
CA GLU A 215 -6.84 13.30 14.64
C GLU A 215 -5.33 13.26 14.95
N PHE A 216 -4.52 13.74 14.05
CA PHE A 216 -3.06 13.74 14.22
C PHE A 216 -2.65 14.26 15.59
N PRO A 217 -1.76 13.55 16.31
CA PRO A 217 -1.24 14.04 17.58
C PRO A 217 -0.48 15.36 17.38
N LYS A 218 -0.99 16.41 18.02
CA LYS A 218 -0.40 17.76 18.02
C LYS A 218 0.90 17.81 18.81
#